data_34f9d8ead2c327cf9d692207a8b62edf
#
_entry.id   34f9d8ead2c327cf9d692207a8b62edf
#
_cell.length_a   1.000
_cell.length_b   1.000
_cell.length_c   1.000
_cell.angle_alpha   90.00
_cell.angle_beta   90.00
_cell.angle_gamma   90.00
#
_symmetry.space_group_name_H-M   'P 1'
#
loop_
_entity.id
_entity.type
_entity.pdbx_description
1 polymer ?
#
loop_
_entity_poly.entity_id
_entity_poly.type
_entity_poly.pdbx_seq_one_letter_code
_entity_poly.pdbx_strand_id
1 'polypeptide(L)'
;MHIWYLENWKEWIDLTKDSHRSGLRMRFDAEVDIQVKEVCKNFAKWLRKEFFFPIRVYVYIKALYRIKARDGEFVVGTFLWPADYDTEPHIRIAAGDYQELKKKRGEEEAMWAILESIAHELTHYFQYVNGISLTKMGEERQATMYSDYILSLIHI
;
A
#
# COMPACT_ATOMS: atom_id res chain seq x y z
N MET A 1 -14.01 5.18 -13.89
CA MET A 1 -12.76 5.84 -13.49
C MET A 1 -11.99 4.99 -12.50
N HIS A 2 -10.69 4.91 -12.65
CA HIS A 2 -9.82 4.15 -11.74
C HIS A 2 -9.89 4.70 -10.32
N ILE A 3 -10.07 3.83 -9.31
CA ILE A 3 -10.28 4.25 -7.92
C ILE A 3 -9.15 5.12 -7.36
N TRP A 4 -7.91 4.92 -7.84
CA TRP A 4 -6.76 5.72 -7.40
C TRP A 4 -6.84 7.18 -7.84
N TYR A 5 -7.72 7.52 -8.80
CA TYR A 5 -7.96 8.87 -9.29
C TYR A 5 -9.27 9.49 -8.79
N LEU A 6 -10.09 8.74 -8.05
CA LEU A 6 -11.34 9.26 -7.52
C LEU A 6 -11.07 10.41 -6.54
N GLU A 7 -11.97 11.37 -6.56
CA GLU A 7 -11.87 12.56 -5.71
C GLU A 7 -13.08 12.73 -4.79
N ASN A 8 -13.80 11.65 -4.47
CA ASN A 8 -14.93 11.70 -3.54
C ASN A 8 -14.50 12.26 -2.19
N TRP A 9 -13.24 12.05 -1.81
CA TRP A 9 -12.67 12.55 -0.56
C TRP A 9 -12.77 14.06 -0.40
N LYS A 10 -12.89 14.82 -1.49
CA LYS A 10 -13.01 16.30 -1.43
C LYS A 10 -14.24 16.76 -0.65
N GLU A 11 -15.26 15.90 -0.52
CA GLU A 11 -16.48 16.23 0.19
C GLU A 11 -16.30 16.22 1.71
N TRP A 12 -15.30 15.51 2.24
CA TRP A 12 -15.12 15.34 3.69
C TRP A 12 -13.70 15.52 4.20
N ILE A 13 -12.72 15.72 3.34
CA ILE A 13 -11.33 15.97 3.75
C ILE A 13 -10.96 17.40 3.40
N ASP A 14 -10.59 18.18 4.43
CA ASP A 14 -10.17 19.58 4.27
C ASP A 14 -8.64 19.62 4.30
N LEU A 15 -8.03 19.85 3.14
CA LEU A 15 -6.58 19.93 3.00
C LEU A 15 -5.98 21.19 3.61
N THR A 16 -6.81 22.18 3.94
CA THR A 16 -6.36 23.49 4.46
C THR A 16 -6.18 23.52 5.97
N LYS A 17 -6.64 22.50 6.69
CA LYS A 17 -6.48 22.43 8.15
C LYS A 17 -5.01 22.44 8.53
N ASP A 18 -4.61 23.19 9.54
CA ASP A 18 -3.22 23.28 10.01
C ASP A 18 -2.63 21.92 10.40
N SER A 19 -3.44 21.05 10.99
CA SER A 19 -3.03 19.71 11.41
C SER A 19 -3.03 18.68 10.28
N HIS A 20 -3.55 19.06 9.10
CA HIS A 20 -3.67 18.13 7.99
C HIS A 20 -2.32 17.83 7.37
N ARG A 21 -2.10 16.55 7.04
CA ARG A 21 -0.93 16.11 6.27
C ARG A 21 -1.40 15.18 5.17
N SER A 22 -0.78 15.30 4.01
CA SER A 22 -1.04 14.44 2.86
C SER A 22 0.24 13.72 2.46
N GLY A 23 0.15 12.80 1.52
CA GLY A 23 1.29 12.16 0.90
C GLY A 23 1.53 10.73 1.35
N LEU A 24 2.51 10.12 0.72
CA LEU A 24 2.94 8.75 0.97
C LEU A 24 4.31 8.75 1.62
N ARG A 25 4.46 8.03 2.72
CA ARG A 25 5.73 7.83 3.41
C ARG A 25 6.03 6.35 3.50
N MET A 26 7.28 5.99 3.30
CA MET A 26 7.70 4.60 3.38
C MET A 26 8.81 4.46 4.42
N ARG A 27 8.70 3.46 5.27
CA ARG A 27 9.65 3.16 6.33
C ARG A 27 10.04 1.68 6.25
N PHE A 28 11.28 1.38 6.63
CA PHE A 28 11.85 0.04 6.50
C PHE A 28 12.43 -0.41 7.84
N ASP A 29 12.19 -1.68 8.18
CA ASP A 29 12.98 -2.32 9.23
C ASP A 29 14.44 -2.41 8.76
N ALA A 30 15.39 -2.33 9.70
CA ALA A 30 16.81 -2.34 9.38
C ALA A 30 17.24 -3.60 8.62
N GLU A 31 16.62 -4.74 8.93
CA GLU A 31 16.96 -6.05 8.39
C GLU A 31 16.35 -6.35 7.02
N VAL A 32 15.53 -5.45 6.48
CA VAL A 32 14.97 -5.62 5.14
C VAL A 32 16.12 -5.60 4.12
N ASP A 33 16.08 -6.51 3.16
CA ASP A 33 17.07 -6.63 2.10
C ASP A 33 17.27 -5.29 1.38
N ILE A 34 18.53 -4.94 1.11
CA ILE A 34 18.86 -3.65 0.46
C ILE A 34 18.25 -3.52 -0.92
N GLN A 35 18.13 -4.61 -1.67
CA GLN A 35 17.48 -4.59 -2.99
C GLN A 35 16.00 -4.27 -2.87
N VAL A 36 15.33 -4.81 -1.85
CA VAL A 36 13.93 -4.51 -1.55
C VAL A 36 13.77 -3.02 -1.21
N LYS A 37 14.66 -2.50 -0.36
CA LYS A 37 14.63 -1.07 0.01
C LYS A 37 14.73 -0.17 -1.21
N GLU A 38 15.67 -0.45 -2.11
CA GLU A 38 15.87 0.36 -3.31
C GLU A 38 14.68 0.32 -4.26
N VAL A 39 14.16 -0.86 -4.54
CA VAL A 39 13.01 -1.01 -5.44
C VAL A 39 11.77 -0.35 -4.84
N CYS A 40 11.52 -0.54 -3.55
CA CYS A 40 10.38 0.09 -2.88
C CYS A 40 10.50 1.61 -2.83
N LYS A 41 11.70 2.16 -2.61
CA LYS A 41 11.92 3.60 -2.65
C LYS A 41 11.63 4.17 -4.04
N ASN A 42 12.07 3.49 -5.09
CA ASN A 42 11.80 3.90 -6.47
C ASN A 42 10.31 3.81 -6.79
N PHE A 43 9.64 2.78 -6.32
CA PHE A 43 8.20 2.63 -6.47
C PHE A 43 7.45 3.77 -5.76
N ALA A 44 7.82 4.09 -4.52
CA ALA A 44 7.22 5.19 -3.78
C ALA A 44 7.41 6.53 -4.48
N LYS A 45 8.59 6.76 -5.04
CA LYS A 45 8.88 7.98 -5.80
C LYS A 45 7.97 8.11 -7.02
N TRP A 46 7.78 7.00 -7.77
CA TRP A 46 6.87 6.96 -8.91
C TRP A 46 5.43 7.18 -8.47
N LEU A 47 4.99 6.54 -7.40
CA LEU A 47 3.64 6.68 -6.88
C LEU A 47 3.33 8.13 -6.48
N ARG A 48 4.27 8.81 -5.82
CA ARG A 48 4.09 10.21 -5.40
C ARG A 48 3.97 11.15 -6.61
N LYS A 49 4.61 10.82 -7.71
CA LYS A 49 4.56 11.59 -8.94
C LYS A 49 3.22 11.41 -9.66
N GLU A 50 2.71 10.18 -9.68
CA GLU A 50 1.54 9.82 -10.49
C GLU A 50 0.21 9.98 -9.75
N PHE A 51 0.21 9.90 -8.42
CA PHE A 51 -1.04 9.88 -7.63
C PHE A 51 -0.97 10.85 -6.45
N PHE A 52 -2.14 11.36 -6.08
CA PHE A 52 -2.29 12.20 -4.90
C PHE A 52 -2.86 11.38 -3.73
N PHE A 53 -2.24 11.52 -2.57
CA PHE A 53 -2.64 10.84 -1.33
C PHE A 53 -3.21 11.88 -0.36
N PRO A 54 -4.56 12.05 -0.32
CA PRO A 54 -5.18 13.15 0.42
C PRO A 54 -4.98 13.11 1.93
N ILE A 55 -4.82 11.92 2.52
CA ILE A 55 -4.41 11.75 3.91
C ILE A 55 -3.07 11.05 3.91
N ARG A 56 -2.12 11.57 4.70
CA ARG A 56 -0.79 10.94 4.76
C ARG A 56 -0.91 9.48 5.18
N VAL A 57 -0.28 8.59 4.42
CA VAL A 57 -0.25 7.16 4.70
C VAL A 57 1.18 6.69 4.84
N TYR A 58 1.45 5.96 5.92
CA TYR A 58 2.75 5.30 6.12
C TYR A 58 2.67 3.86 5.64
N VAL A 59 3.66 3.46 4.86
CA VAL A 59 3.83 2.07 4.43
C VAL A 59 5.08 1.54 5.12
N TYR A 60 4.89 0.58 6.04
CA TYR A 60 5.97 -0.04 6.79
C TYR A 60 6.36 -1.36 6.13
N ILE A 61 7.57 -1.42 5.61
CA ILE A 61 8.13 -2.64 5.04
C ILE A 61 8.87 -3.36 6.17
N LYS A 62 8.33 -4.50 6.57
CA LYS A 62 8.78 -5.23 7.75
C LYS A 62 9.65 -6.41 7.37
N ALA A 63 10.65 -6.70 8.19
CA ALA A 63 11.50 -7.89 8.02
C ALA A 63 10.82 -9.18 8.51
N LEU A 64 9.53 -9.13 8.76
CA LEU A 64 8.74 -10.29 9.21
C LEU A 64 8.36 -11.16 8.03
N TYR A 65 8.27 -12.48 8.27
CA TYR A 65 7.79 -13.42 7.27
C TYR A 65 6.31 -13.19 6.94
N ARG A 66 5.51 -12.90 7.96
CA ARG A 66 4.08 -12.53 7.82
C ARG A 66 3.70 -11.51 8.87
N ILE A 67 2.64 -10.75 8.58
CA ILE A 67 2.06 -9.74 9.46
C ILE A 67 0.84 -10.35 10.14
N LYS A 68 0.70 -10.14 11.45
CA LYS A 68 -0.52 -10.53 12.15
C LYS A 68 -1.57 -9.43 11.98
N ALA A 69 -2.66 -9.75 11.30
CA ALA A 69 -3.78 -8.83 11.09
C ALA A 69 -4.65 -8.71 12.34
N ARG A 70 -5.59 -7.75 12.33
CA ARG A 70 -6.51 -7.51 13.46
C ARG A 70 -7.32 -8.75 13.87
N ASP A 71 -7.72 -9.55 12.90
CA ASP A 71 -8.50 -10.77 13.13
C ASP A 71 -7.65 -11.95 13.60
N GLY A 72 -6.34 -11.75 13.77
CA GLY A 72 -5.41 -12.79 14.18
C GLY A 72 -4.82 -13.61 13.06
N GLU A 73 -5.30 -13.42 11.82
CA GLU A 73 -4.75 -14.10 10.64
C GLU A 73 -3.35 -13.57 10.30
N PHE A 74 -2.49 -14.43 9.78
CA PHE A 74 -1.17 -14.05 9.29
C PHE A 74 -1.25 -13.78 7.78
N VAL A 75 -0.88 -12.57 7.38
CA VAL A 75 -1.04 -12.08 6.01
C VAL A 75 0.26 -11.47 5.49
N VAL A 76 0.37 -11.31 4.17
CA VAL A 76 1.52 -10.66 3.53
C VAL A 76 1.47 -9.15 3.74
N GLY A 77 0.28 -8.57 3.73
CA GLY A 77 0.09 -7.15 3.94
C GLY A 77 -1.24 -6.84 4.58
N THR A 78 -1.34 -5.68 5.21
CA THR A 78 -2.58 -5.24 5.84
C THR A 78 -2.68 -3.72 5.80
N PHE A 79 -3.90 -3.22 5.63
CA PHE A 79 -4.24 -1.81 5.72
C PHE A 79 -4.98 -1.58 7.04
N LEU A 80 -4.46 -0.65 7.85
CA LEU A 80 -5.03 -0.30 9.14
C LEU A 80 -5.58 1.12 9.06
N TRP A 81 -6.91 1.24 9.17
CA TRP A 81 -7.59 2.50 9.07
C TRP A 81 -8.14 2.95 10.43
N PRO A 82 -8.03 4.25 10.72
CA PRO A 82 -8.65 4.80 11.93
C PRO A 82 -10.16 5.01 11.73
N ALA A 83 -10.86 5.30 12.83
CA ALA A 83 -12.30 5.54 12.81
C ALA A 83 -12.69 6.85 12.11
N ASP A 84 -11.76 7.81 12.03
CA ASP A 84 -11.99 9.13 11.42
C ASP A 84 -10.88 9.49 10.44
N TYR A 85 -11.13 10.51 9.60
CA TYR A 85 -10.16 10.96 8.59
C TYR A 85 -9.12 11.94 9.13
N ASP A 86 -9.19 12.32 10.41
CA ASP A 86 -8.20 13.20 11.03
C ASP A 86 -6.98 12.41 11.55
N THR A 87 -7.11 11.10 11.69
CA THR A 87 -6.04 10.20 12.12
C THR A 87 -5.44 9.51 10.89
N GLU A 88 -4.12 9.40 10.86
CA GLU A 88 -3.42 8.83 9.71
C GLU A 88 -3.51 7.29 9.67
N PRO A 89 -3.92 6.72 8.53
CA PRO A 89 -3.88 5.28 8.33
C PRO A 89 -2.46 4.79 8.08
N HIS A 90 -2.24 3.49 8.18
CA HIS A 90 -0.96 2.92 7.81
C HIS A 90 -1.11 1.52 7.22
N ILE A 91 -0.07 1.11 6.50
CA ILE A 91 0.03 -0.17 5.84
C ILE A 91 1.28 -0.88 6.37
N ARG A 92 1.19 -2.19 6.56
CA ARG A 92 2.32 -3.03 6.93
C ARG A 92 2.48 -4.13 5.91
N ILE A 93 3.69 -4.32 5.40
CA ILE A 93 4.01 -5.30 4.37
C ILE A 93 5.11 -6.22 4.88
N ALA A 94 4.91 -7.52 4.78
CA ALA A 94 5.91 -8.52 5.15
C ALA A 94 6.86 -8.74 3.97
N ALA A 95 8.15 -8.51 4.20
CA ALA A 95 9.20 -8.71 3.20
C ALA A 95 10.25 -9.74 3.67
N GLY A 96 9.97 -10.44 4.77
CA GLY A 96 10.92 -11.40 5.34
C GLY A 96 11.08 -12.69 4.54
N ASP A 97 10.18 -12.95 3.59
CA ASP A 97 10.26 -14.12 2.72
C ASP A 97 10.95 -13.84 1.38
N TYR A 98 11.51 -12.65 1.19
CA TYR A 98 12.12 -12.25 -0.07
C TYR A 98 13.19 -13.21 -0.56
N GLN A 99 14.12 -13.60 0.30
CA GLN A 99 15.22 -14.51 -0.09
C GLN A 99 14.69 -15.89 -0.51
N GLU A 100 13.66 -16.38 0.18
CA GLU A 100 13.02 -17.65 -0.16
C GLU A 100 12.33 -17.57 -1.52
N LEU A 101 11.57 -16.51 -1.77
CA LEU A 101 10.90 -16.27 -3.06
C LEU A 101 11.92 -16.09 -4.19
N LYS A 102 13.01 -15.38 -3.91
CA LYS A 102 14.09 -15.17 -4.89
C LYS A 102 14.68 -16.50 -5.36
N LYS A 103 14.90 -17.43 -4.42
CA LYS A 103 15.42 -18.78 -4.75
C LYS A 103 14.41 -19.60 -5.54
N LYS A 104 13.13 -19.52 -5.19
CA LYS A 104 12.08 -20.34 -5.81
C LYS A 104 11.61 -19.81 -7.16
N ARG A 105 11.51 -18.49 -7.31
CA ARG A 105 10.85 -17.83 -8.46
C ARG A 105 11.72 -16.84 -9.20
N GLY A 106 12.91 -16.54 -8.70
CA GLY A 106 13.79 -15.54 -9.26
C GLY A 106 13.59 -14.17 -8.64
N GLU A 107 14.57 -13.30 -8.84
CA GLU A 107 14.62 -11.95 -8.26
C GLU A 107 13.44 -11.08 -8.73
N GLU A 108 13.14 -11.12 -10.02
CA GLU A 108 12.08 -10.29 -10.60
C GLU A 108 10.71 -10.62 -10.01
N GLU A 109 10.34 -11.91 -9.98
CA GLU A 109 9.05 -12.33 -9.43
C GLU A 109 8.95 -12.06 -7.92
N ALA A 110 10.05 -12.25 -7.18
CA ALA A 110 10.08 -11.96 -5.76
C ALA A 110 9.84 -10.48 -5.49
N MET A 111 10.43 -9.63 -6.30
CA MET A 111 10.27 -8.19 -6.19
C MET A 111 8.83 -7.75 -6.55
N TRP A 112 8.29 -8.31 -7.64
CA TRP A 112 6.91 -8.04 -8.04
C TRP A 112 5.90 -8.42 -6.95
N ALA A 113 6.12 -9.52 -6.25
CA ALA A 113 5.24 -9.95 -5.17
C ALA A 113 5.15 -8.88 -4.07
N ILE A 114 6.27 -8.24 -3.73
CA ILE A 114 6.30 -7.17 -2.73
C ILE A 114 5.57 -5.92 -3.24
N LEU A 115 5.87 -5.50 -4.46
CA LEU A 115 5.21 -4.32 -5.05
C LEU A 115 3.71 -4.53 -5.21
N GLU A 116 3.30 -5.74 -5.58
CA GLU A 116 1.88 -6.09 -5.69
C GLU A 116 1.18 -5.98 -4.33
N SER A 117 1.82 -6.44 -3.27
CA SER A 117 1.27 -6.32 -1.92
C SER A 117 1.09 -4.85 -1.51
N ILE A 118 2.07 -4.00 -1.83
CA ILE A 118 1.97 -2.57 -1.55
C ILE A 118 0.80 -1.95 -2.32
N ALA A 119 0.69 -2.22 -3.62
CA ALA A 119 -0.37 -1.68 -4.45
C ALA A 119 -1.75 -2.18 -4.03
N HIS A 120 -1.86 -3.45 -3.60
CA HIS A 120 -3.08 -4.03 -3.09
C HIS A 120 -3.57 -3.26 -1.85
N GLU A 121 -2.70 -3.04 -0.88
CA GLU A 121 -3.06 -2.33 0.35
C GLU A 121 -3.32 -0.84 0.10
N LEU A 122 -2.62 -0.22 -0.84
CA LEU A 122 -2.91 1.15 -1.24
C LEU A 122 -4.27 1.28 -1.93
N THR A 123 -4.74 0.23 -2.61
CA THR A 123 -6.10 0.24 -3.16
C THR A 123 -7.12 0.29 -2.03
N HIS A 124 -6.90 -0.44 -0.94
CA HIS A 124 -7.75 -0.33 0.26
C HIS A 124 -7.70 1.08 0.85
N TYR A 125 -6.54 1.73 0.83
CA TYR A 125 -6.43 3.14 1.22
C TYR A 125 -7.33 4.03 0.38
N PHE A 126 -7.33 3.87 -0.96
CA PHE A 126 -8.18 4.68 -1.84
C PHE A 126 -9.66 4.35 -1.67
N GLN A 127 -10.02 3.11 -1.38
CA GLN A 127 -11.38 2.75 -0.98
C GLN A 127 -11.79 3.53 0.28
N TYR A 128 -10.93 3.53 1.28
CA TYR A 128 -11.18 4.19 2.55
C TYR A 128 -11.37 5.70 2.38
N VAL A 129 -10.41 6.40 1.75
CA VAL A 129 -10.49 7.86 1.64
C VAL A 129 -11.65 8.33 0.76
N ASN A 130 -12.09 7.51 -0.19
CA ASN A 130 -13.20 7.82 -1.08
C ASN A 130 -14.56 7.30 -0.58
N GLY A 131 -14.60 6.71 0.60
CA GLY A 131 -15.85 6.22 1.18
C GLY A 131 -16.48 5.10 0.39
N ILE A 132 -15.70 4.28 -0.30
CA ILE A 132 -16.19 3.14 -1.06
C ILE A 132 -16.55 2.01 -0.09
N SER A 133 -17.81 1.61 -0.09
CA SER A 133 -18.30 0.55 0.77
C SER A 133 -18.83 -0.58 -0.09
N LEU A 134 -18.09 -1.67 -0.13
CA LEU A 134 -18.42 -2.90 -0.84
C LEU A 134 -18.48 -4.04 0.16
N THR A 135 -18.88 -5.23 -0.30
CA THR A 135 -18.69 -6.43 0.50
C THR A 135 -17.18 -6.68 0.68
N LYS A 136 -16.80 -7.42 1.70
CA LYS A 136 -15.38 -7.77 1.91
C LYS A 136 -14.77 -8.39 0.64
N MET A 137 -15.51 -9.32 0.03
CA MET A 137 -15.08 -9.97 -1.22
C MET A 137 -14.95 -8.97 -2.37
N GLY A 138 -15.90 -8.03 -2.49
CA GLY A 138 -15.87 -6.98 -3.50
C GLY A 138 -14.68 -6.04 -3.34
N GLU A 139 -14.36 -5.65 -2.10
CA GLU A 139 -13.19 -4.82 -1.80
C GLU A 139 -11.88 -5.54 -2.17
N GLU A 140 -11.78 -6.84 -1.85
CA GLU A 140 -10.61 -7.63 -2.18
C GLU A 140 -10.43 -7.84 -3.68
N ARG A 141 -11.52 -8.09 -4.41
CA ARG A 141 -11.48 -8.20 -5.88
C ARG A 141 -11.03 -6.90 -6.52
N GLN A 142 -11.54 -5.78 -6.04
CA GLN A 142 -11.15 -4.47 -6.54
C GLN A 142 -9.67 -4.20 -6.25
N ALA A 143 -9.21 -4.53 -5.05
CA ALA A 143 -7.81 -4.34 -4.67
C ALA A 143 -6.88 -5.17 -5.56
N THR A 144 -7.21 -6.42 -5.85
CA THR A 144 -6.42 -7.28 -6.74
C THR A 144 -6.40 -6.73 -8.16
N MET A 145 -7.57 -6.36 -8.70
CA MET A 145 -7.69 -5.85 -10.05
C MET A 145 -6.88 -4.55 -10.25
N TYR A 146 -7.00 -3.61 -9.32
CA TYR A 146 -6.30 -2.34 -9.45
C TYR A 146 -4.81 -2.45 -9.15
N SER A 147 -4.39 -3.36 -8.27
CA SER A 147 -2.95 -3.59 -8.07
C SER A 147 -2.31 -4.13 -9.35
N ASP A 148 -2.95 -5.06 -10.02
CA ASP A 148 -2.46 -5.58 -11.30
C ASP A 148 -2.36 -4.47 -12.35
N TYR A 149 -3.38 -3.60 -12.41
CA TYR A 149 -3.38 -2.48 -13.34
C TYR A 149 -2.23 -1.50 -13.04
N ILE A 150 -2.05 -1.12 -11.77
CA ILE A 150 -0.98 -0.20 -11.37
C ILE A 150 0.40 -0.77 -11.75
N LEU A 151 0.63 -2.04 -11.47
CA LEU A 151 1.91 -2.67 -11.80
C LEU A 151 2.12 -2.78 -13.31
N SER A 152 1.05 -2.87 -14.10
CA SER A 152 1.16 -2.88 -15.56
C SER A 152 1.67 -1.57 -16.14
N LEU A 153 1.56 -0.46 -15.37
CA LEU A 153 2.03 0.86 -15.79
C LEU A 153 3.51 1.09 -15.51
N ILE A 154 4.14 0.20 -14.75
CA ILE A 154 5.52 0.38 -14.31
C ILE A 154 6.46 -0.45 -15.16
N HIS A 155 7.49 0.21 -15.68
CA HIS A 155 8.61 -0.44 -16.35
C HIS A 155 9.81 -0.40 -15.41
N ILE A 156 10.01 -1.49 -14.72
CA ILE A 156 11.14 -1.62 -13.78
C ILE A 156 12.25 -2.42 -14.44
#